data_dd14c6fab031b6141c57604ded41cc7b
#
_entry.id   dd14c6fab031b6141c57604ded41cc7b
#
_cell.length_a   1.000
_cell.length_b   1.000
_cell.length_c   1.000
_cell.angle_alpha   90.00
_cell.angle_beta   90.00
_cell.angle_gamma   90.00
#
_symmetry.space_group_name_H-M   'P 1'
#
loop_
_entity.id
_entity.type
_entity.pdbx_description
1 polymer ?
#
loop_
_entity_poly.entity_id
_entity_poly.type
_entity_poly.pdbx_seq_one_letter_code
_entity_poly.pdbx_strand_id
1 'polypeptide(L)'
;MQTLKQTDLKPLREKLHDEQHGICPILKQEFDVEEMVIDHQHKKKSDPIGENGGGLVRGCIHNQANVIEGKITNTYKRYGLHKFISLPELLRNLADYLERDNLPYIHPSEIEKPKKLKKHSYNALKRAYVGRAKFPAYPKSGKLTAPLKRLYERFNIMPEFYK
;
A
#
# COMPACT_ATOMS: atom_id res chain seq x y z
N MET A 1 -7.68 3.42 -39.47
CA MET A 1 -7.23 2.66 -38.28
C MET A 1 -7.30 1.16 -38.61
N GLN A 2 -6.24 0.41 -38.31
CA GLN A 2 -6.21 -1.04 -38.55
C GLN A 2 -6.76 -1.76 -37.32
N THR A 3 -7.67 -2.70 -37.49
CA THR A 3 -8.18 -3.56 -36.43
C THR A 3 -7.25 -4.77 -36.28
N LEU A 4 -6.69 -4.97 -35.10
CA LEU A 4 -5.83 -6.11 -34.80
C LEU A 4 -6.66 -7.36 -34.50
N LYS A 5 -6.16 -8.51 -34.95
CA LYS A 5 -6.63 -9.84 -34.51
C LYS A 5 -5.78 -10.30 -33.33
N GLN A 6 -6.24 -11.31 -32.59
CA GLN A 6 -5.49 -11.88 -31.47
C GLN A 6 -4.10 -12.42 -31.89
N THR A 7 -4.01 -12.94 -33.13
CA THR A 7 -2.75 -13.42 -33.73
C THR A 7 -1.73 -12.32 -34.00
N ASP A 8 -2.17 -11.06 -34.10
CA ASP A 8 -1.31 -9.93 -34.44
C ASP A 8 -0.63 -9.35 -33.17
N LEU A 9 -1.10 -9.75 -32.00
CA LEU A 9 -0.60 -9.17 -30.73
C LEU A 9 0.86 -9.56 -30.44
N LYS A 10 1.26 -10.82 -30.69
CA LYS A 10 2.63 -11.24 -30.46
C LYS A 10 3.63 -10.52 -31.37
N PRO A 11 3.46 -10.51 -32.70
CA PRO A 11 4.35 -9.76 -33.59
C PRO A 11 4.37 -8.25 -33.28
N LEU A 12 3.23 -7.66 -32.91
CA LEU A 12 3.18 -6.24 -32.55
C LEU A 12 3.94 -5.97 -31.26
N ARG A 13 3.86 -6.86 -30.26
CA ARG A 13 4.62 -6.72 -29.01
C ARG A 13 6.12 -6.75 -29.27
N GLU A 14 6.60 -7.73 -30.04
CA GLU A 14 7.99 -7.84 -30.44
C GLU A 14 8.47 -6.57 -31.17
N LYS A 15 7.70 -6.10 -32.14
CA LYS A 15 7.99 -4.87 -32.86
C LYS A 15 8.07 -3.64 -31.93
N LEU A 16 7.08 -3.45 -31.06
CA LEU A 16 7.06 -2.30 -30.13
C LEU A 16 8.19 -2.38 -29.11
N HIS A 17 8.53 -3.59 -28.64
CA HIS A 17 9.65 -3.80 -27.76
C HIS A 17 10.97 -3.37 -28.41
N ASP A 18 11.20 -3.77 -29.68
CA ASP A 18 12.39 -3.38 -30.42
C ASP A 18 12.43 -1.85 -30.67
N GLU A 19 11.30 -1.25 -31.10
CA GLU A 19 11.18 0.20 -31.29
C GLU A 19 11.44 0.99 -30.00
N GLN A 20 11.12 0.40 -28.84
CA GLN A 20 11.36 0.98 -27.51
C GLN A 20 12.73 0.59 -26.92
N HIS A 21 13.56 -0.14 -27.67
CA HIS A 21 14.87 -0.66 -27.23
C HIS A 21 14.79 -1.48 -25.93
N GLY A 22 13.73 -2.28 -25.77
CA GLY A 22 13.47 -3.05 -24.54
C GLY A 22 13.09 -2.23 -23.30
N ILE A 23 13.04 -0.91 -23.40
CA ILE A 23 12.82 -0.01 -22.26
C ILE A 23 11.34 0.20 -22.01
N CYS A 24 10.88 -0.14 -20.81
CA CYS A 24 9.52 0.20 -20.37
C CYS A 24 9.37 1.73 -20.20
N PRO A 25 8.42 2.39 -20.91
CA PRO A 25 8.25 3.84 -20.84
C PRO A 25 7.88 4.37 -19.45
N ILE A 26 7.27 3.53 -18.60
CA ILE A 26 6.86 3.90 -17.24
C ILE A 26 7.99 3.70 -16.23
N LEU A 27 8.63 2.51 -16.24
CA LEU A 27 9.66 2.16 -15.28
C LEU A 27 11.04 2.70 -15.64
N LYS A 28 11.26 3.09 -16.91
CA LYS A 28 12.56 3.56 -17.43
C LYS A 28 13.70 2.55 -17.26
N GLN A 29 13.36 1.25 -17.32
CA GLN A 29 14.28 0.13 -17.20
C GLN A 29 14.08 -0.82 -18.38
N GLU A 30 15.11 -1.57 -18.70
CA GLU A 30 15.12 -2.60 -19.73
C GLU A 30 14.50 -3.90 -19.18
N PHE A 31 13.69 -4.58 -20.00
CA PHE A 31 13.02 -5.83 -19.68
C PHE A 31 12.96 -6.73 -20.92
N ASP A 32 12.89 -8.04 -20.70
CA ASP A 32 12.66 -9.00 -21.76
C ASP A 32 11.25 -8.84 -22.37
N VAL A 33 11.11 -9.17 -23.65
CA VAL A 33 9.84 -9.04 -24.38
C VAL A 33 8.70 -9.85 -23.74
N GLU A 34 9.01 -10.97 -23.06
CA GLU A 34 8.06 -11.81 -22.35
C GLU A 34 7.49 -11.14 -21.09
N GLU A 35 8.22 -10.20 -20.50
CA GLU A 35 7.78 -9.45 -19.31
C GLU A 35 6.93 -8.22 -19.67
N MET A 36 6.90 -7.86 -20.95
CA MET A 36 6.17 -6.70 -21.44
C MET A 36 4.86 -7.09 -22.11
N VAL A 37 3.88 -6.22 -22.03
CA VAL A 37 2.54 -6.38 -22.60
C VAL A 37 2.15 -5.18 -23.45
N ILE A 38 1.31 -5.40 -24.46
CA ILE A 38 0.73 -4.29 -25.23
C ILE A 38 -0.27 -3.57 -24.33
N ASP A 39 -0.03 -2.31 -24.13
CA ASP A 39 -0.94 -1.43 -23.41
C ASP A 39 -1.83 -0.66 -24.37
N HIS A 40 -3.08 -0.42 -23.94
CA HIS A 40 -4.05 0.31 -24.72
C HIS A 40 -4.97 1.15 -23.82
N GLN A 41 -5.48 2.23 -24.37
CA GLN A 41 -6.44 3.05 -23.64
C GLN A 41 -7.83 2.41 -23.63
N HIS A 42 -8.33 2.07 -22.45
CA HIS A 42 -9.69 1.55 -22.32
C HIS A 42 -10.74 2.62 -22.67
N LYS A 43 -11.72 2.24 -23.50
CA LYS A 43 -12.89 3.07 -23.78
C LYS A 43 -14.11 2.59 -22.98
N LYS A 44 -15.10 3.45 -22.77
CA LYS A 44 -16.41 3.01 -22.32
C LYS A 44 -17.10 2.23 -23.44
N LYS A 45 -18.03 1.33 -23.07
CA LYS A 45 -18.77 0.53 -24.07
C LYS A 45 -19.54 1.39 -25.06
N SER A 46 -20.05 2.54 -24.61
CA SER A 46 -20.81 3.51 -25.40
C SER A 46 -19.97 4.32 -26.37
N ASP A 47 -18.67 4.45 -26.12
CA ASP A 47 -17.84 5.40 -26.85
C ASP A 47 -17.35 4.79 -28.17
N PRO A 48 -17.27 5.55 -29.27
CA PRO A 48 -16.64 5.10 -30.52
C PRO A 48 -15.17 4.72 -30.31
N ILE A 49 -14.67 3.78 -31.13
CA ILE A 49 -13.23 3.46 -31.14
C ILE A 49 -12.46 4.67 -31.68
N GLY A 50 -11.37 5.04 -30.99
CA GLY A 50 -10.50 6.15 -31.39
C GLY A 50 -10.92 7.51 -30.82
N GLU A 51 -12.13 7.63 -30.28
CA GLU A 51 -12.53 8.87 -29.60
C GLU A 51 -11.66 9.09 -28.35
N ASN A 52 -11.00 10.24 -28.28
CA ASN A 52 -10.03 10.57 -27.23
C ASN A 52 -8.95 9.48 -27.00
N GLY A 53 -8.60 8.72 -28.05
CA GLY A 53 -7.62 7.63 -27.95
C GLY A 53 -8.20 6.29 -27.47
N GLY A 54 -9.49 6.22 -27.14
CA GLY A 54 -10.13 5.02 -26.59
C GLY A 54 -10.07 3.80 -27.53
N GLY A 55 -9.58 2.67 -27.03
CA GLY A 55 -9.37 1.43 -27.78
C GLY A 55 -8.07 1.36 -28.59
N LEU A 56 -7.25 2.43 -28.55
CA LEU A 56 -5.98 2.47 -29.29
C LEU A 56 -4.82 1.98 -28.42
N VAL A 57 -3.86 1.31 -29.07
CA VAL A 57 -2.59 0.90 -28.45
C VAL A 57 -1.76 2.13 -28.10
N ARG A 58 -1.18 2.16 -26.91
CA ARG A 58 -0.30 3.23 -26.43
C ARG A 58 1.19 2.85 -26.52
N GLY A 59 1.49 1.55 -26.44
CA GLY A 59 2.85 1.04 -26.49
C GLY A 59 2.98 -0.34 -25.88
N CYS A 60 4.21 -0.72 -25.60
CA CYS A 60 4.57 -1.93 -24.86
C CYS A 60 5.15 -1.54 -23.50
N ILE A 61 4.60 -2.06 -22.41
CA ILE A 61 5.02 -1.74 -21.06
C ILE A 61 5.17 -3.01 -20.21
N HIS A 62 5.97 -2.94 -19.15
CA HIS A 62 6.13 -4.05 -18.21
C HIS A 62 4.77 -4.44 -17.59
N ASN A 63 4.51 -5.73 -17.43
CA ASN A 63 3.22 -6.27 -16.98
C ASN A 63 2.75 -5.69 -15.64
N GLN A 64 3.66 -5.51 -14.67
CA GLN A 64 3.32 -4.90 -13.37
C GLN A 64 3.00 -3.41 -13.49
N ALA A 65 3.69 -2.69 -14.38
CA ALA A 65 3.39 -1.29 -14.66
C ALA A 65 1.99 -1.13 -15.27
N ASN A 66 1.59 -2.03 -16.16
CA ASN A 66 0.24 -2.07 -16.72
C ASN A 66 -0.83 -2.29 -15.63
N VAL A 67 -0.59 -3.24 -14.71
CA VAL A 67 -1.50 -3.49 -13.59
C VAL A 67 -1.63 -2.26 -12.68
N ILE A 68 -0.52 -1.59 -12.37
CA ILE A 68 -0.52 -0.40 -11.50
C ILE A 68 -1.21 0.78 -12.21
N GLU A 69 -0.94 1.01 -13.50
CA GLU A 69 -1.61 2.05 -14.30
C GLU A 69 -3.13 1.88 -14.23
N GLY A 70 -3.62 0.66 -14.50
CA GLY A 70 -5.05 0.36 -14.45
C GLY A 70 -5.66 0.58 -13.05
N LYS A 71 -4.96 0.19 -11.97
CA LYS A 71 -5.41 0.44 -10.60
C LYS A 71 -5.48 1.93 -10.28
N ILE A 72 -4.48 2.71 -10.66
CA ILE A 72 -4.44 4.16 -10.46
C ILE A 72 -5.60 4.81 -11.21
N THR A 73 -5.75 4.51 -12.50
CA THR A 73 -6.83 5.04 -13.34
C THR A 73 -8.22 4.72 -12.78
N ASN A 74 -8.45 3.48 -12.34
CA ASN A 74 -9.72 3.07 -11.76
C ASN A 74 -9.98 3.74 -10.40
N THR A 75 -8.94 3.86 -9.56
CA THR A 75 -9.02 4.51 -8.24
C THR A 75 -9.32 6.01 -8.40
N TYR A 76 -8.62 6.68 -9.30
CA TYR A 76 -8.86 8.08 -9.64
C TYR A 76 -10.32 8.35 -10.03
N LYS A 77 -10.90 7.47 -10.88
CA LYS A 77 -12.32 7.57 -11.29
C LYS A 77 -13.26 7.26 -10.13
N ARG A 78 -12.99 6.21 -9.36
CA ARG A 78 -13.83 5.75 -8.24
C ARG A 78 -13.95 6.80 -7.14
N TYR A 79 -12.89 7.51 -6.83
CA TYR A 79 -12.90 8.60 -5.83
C TYR A 79 -13.37 9.94 -6.40
N GLY A 80 -13.75 10.00 -7.66
CA GLY A 80 -14.30 11.20 -8.28
C GLY A 80 -13.29 12.32 -8.52
N LEU A 81 -11.98 12.04 -8.43
CA LEU A 81 -10.93 13.03 -8.61
C LEU A 81 -10.92 13.62 -10.02
N HIS A 82 -11.42 12.89 -11.03
CA HIS A 82 -11.61 13.36 -12.40
C HIS A 82 -12.50 14.61 -12.53
N LYS A 83 -13.25 14.96 -11.48
CA LYS A 83 -14.09 16.16 -11.43
C LYS A 83 -13.27 17.41 -11.10
N PHE A 84 -12.08 17.27 -10.56
CA PHE A 84 -11.27 18.34 -10.05
C PHE A 84 -9.98 18.56 -10.83
N ILE A 85 -9.36 17.50 -11.33
CA ILE A 85 -8.03 17.53 -11.93
C ILE A 85 -7.87 16.40 -12.94
N SER A 86 -7.04 16.56 -13.96
CA SER A 86 -6.67 15.47 -14.87
C SER A 86 -5.76 14.44 -14.20
N LEU A 87 -5.80 13.17 -14.61
CA LEU A 87 -4.95 12.13 -14.02
C LEU A 87 -3.44 12.43 -14.19
N PRO A 88 -2.94 12.84 -15.37
CA PRO A 88 -1.52 13.18 -15.50
C PRO A 88 -1.07 14.32 -14.60
N GLU A 89 -1.92 15.33 -14.40
CA GLU A 89 -1.64 16.46 -13.52
C GLU A 89 -1.66 16.05 -12.05
N LEU A 90 -2.64 15.22 -11.62
CA LEU A 90 -2.67 14.65 -10.29
C LEU A 90 -1.39 13.87 -9.98
N LEU A 91 -0.90 13.06 -10.94
CA LEU A 91 0.31 12.27 -10.72
C LEU A 91 1.57 13.13 -10.59
N ARG A 92 1.69 14.21 -11.38
CA ARG A 92 2.79 15.17 -11.22
C ARG A 92 2.73 15.86 -9.86
N ASN A 93 1.57 16.39 -9.49
CA ASN A 93 1.39 17.05 -8.20
C ASN A 93 1.62 16.11 -7.02
N LEU A 94 1.27 14.83 -7.17
CA LEU A 94 1.54 13.82 -6.16
C LEU A 94 3.04 13.53 -6.05
N ALA A 95 3.76 13.44 -7.16
CA ALA A 95 5.20 13.29 -7.16
C ALA A 95 5.87 14.47 -6.45
N ASP A 96 5.54 15.69 -6.84
CA ASP A 96 6.04 16.91 -6.21
C ASP A 96 5.74 16.97 -4.70
N TYR A 97 4.55 16.50 -4.29
CA TYR A 97 4.17 16.45 -2.88
C TYR A 97 5.00 15.44 -2.08
N LEU A 98 5.27 14.26 -2.67
CA LEU A 98 6.04 13.20 -2.02
C LEU A 98 7.54 13.51 -1.93
N GLU A 99 8.05 14.38 -2.81
CA GLU A 99 9.44 14.82 -2.82
C GLU A 99 9.72 15.98 -1.83
N ARG A 100 8.68 16.55 -1.22
CA ARG A 100 8.83 17.62 -0.22
C ARG A 100 9.48 17.09 1.05
N ASP A 101 10.24 17.95 1.70
CA ASP A 101 10.75 17.70 3.05
C ASP A 101 9.61 17.48 4.05
N ASN A 102 9.79 16.49 4.91
CA ASN A 102 8.83 16.22 5.98
C ASN A 102 8.86 17.33 7.02
N LEU A 103 7.69 17.69 7.52
CA LEU A 103 7.57 18.64 8.62
C LEU A 103 8.08 17.99 9.94
N PRO A 104 8.67 18.76 10.87
CA PRO A 104 9.25 18.24 12.10
C PRO A 104 8.19 17.89 13.17
N TYR A 105 7.11 17.20 12.76
CA TYR A 105 6.02 16.78 13.64
C TYR A 105 5.82 15.28 13.56
N ILE A 106 5.75 14.63 14.72
CA ILE A 106 5.40 13.21 14.80
C ILE A 106 3.88 13.09 14.86
N HIS A 107 3.29 12.40 13.90
CA HIS A 107 1.85 12.15 13.90
C HIS A 107 1.46 11.23 15.07
N PRO A 108 0.36 11.49 15.80
CA PRO A 108 -0.04 10.71 16.97
C PRO A 108 -0.23 9.20 16.70
N SER A 109 -0.54 8.79 15.47
CA SER A 109 -0.65 7.37 15.10
C SER A 109 0.67 6.62 15.13
N GLU A 110 1.79 7.33 14.95
CA GLU A 110 3.15 6.76 14.88
C GLU A 110 3.81 6.65 16.26
N ILE A 111 3.18 7.23 17.29
CA ILE A 111 3.66 7.08 18.67
C ILE A 111 3.41 5.65 19.14
N GLU A 112 4.48 4.94 19.50
CA GLU A 112 4.35 3.60 20.04
C GLU A 112 3.40 3.57 21.23
N LYS A 113 2.30 2.83 21.06
CA LYS A 113 1.36 2.62 22.17
C LYS A 113 2.03 1.73 23.23
N PRO A 114 1.93 2.08 24.52
CA PRO A 114 2.48 1.24 25.58
C PRO A 114 1.89 -0.17 25.48
N LYS A 115 2.76 -1.17 25.51
CA LYS A 115 2.37 -2.58 25.43
C LYS A 115 1.40 -2.91 26.55
N LYS A 116 0.32 -3.64 26.21
CA LYS A 116 -0.70 -4.03 27.18
C LYS A 116 -0.29 -5.32 27.87
N LEU A 117 -0.38 -5.33 29.21
CA LEU A 117 -0.14 -6.50 30.03
C LEU A 117 -1.13 -7.62 29.66
N LYS A 118 -0.64 -8.82 29.44
CA LYS A 118 -1.49 -9.98 29.18
C LYS A 118 -2.23 -10.42 30.44
N LYS A 119 -3.52 -10.73 30.31
CA LYS A 119 -4.37 -11.12 31.42
C LYS A 119 -3.92 -12.40 32.11
N HIS A 120 -3.35 -13.36 31.37
CA HIS A 120 -2.83 -14.58 31.96
C HIS A 120 -1.57 -14.31 32.84
N SER A 121 -0.70 -13.41 32.42
CA SER A 121 0.46 -13.00 33.22
C SER A 121 0.01 -12.30 34.53
N TYR A 122 -0.98 -11.42 34.47
CA TYR A 122 -1.59 -10.83 35.65
C TYR A 122 -2.20 -11.92 36.58
N ASN A 123 -2.88 -12.91 36.02
CA ASN A 123 -3.47 -14.01 36.80
C ASN A 123 -2.39 -14.90 37.44
N ALA A 124 -1.26 -15.11 36.76
CA ALA A 124 -0.12 -15.83 37.32
C ALA A 124 0.44 -15.10 38.56
N LEU A 125 0.68 -13.79 38.44
CA LEU A 125 1.09 -12.95 39.57
C LEU A 125 0.06 -12.99 40.72
N LYS A 126 -1.25 -12.91 40.41
CA LYS A 126 -2.32 -12.97 41.40
C LYS A 126 -2.33 -14.29 42.19
N ARG A 127 -2.08 -15.40 41.51
CA ARG A 127 -1.97 -16.74 42.18
C ARG A 127 -0.76 -16.86 43.08
N ALA A 128 0.38 -16.24 42.71
CA ALA A 128 1.59 -16.24 43.47
C ALA A 128 1.54 -15.25 44.68
N TYR A 129 0.54 -14.36 44.70
CA TYR A 129 0.44 -13.33 45.71
C TYR A 129 -0.02 -13.90 47.07
N VAL A 130 0.81 -13.84 48.09
CA VAL A 130 0.59 -14.27 49.49
C VAL A 130 0.57 -13.12 50.46
N GLY A 131 0.14 -11.93 50.07
CA GLY A 131 0.09 -10.76 50.91
C GLY A 131 -1.25 -10.58 51.64
N ARG A 132 -1.25 -9.89 52.79
CA ARG A 132 -2.47 -9.51 53.54
C ARG A 132 -3.23 -8.36 52.91
N ALA A 133 -2.56 -7.51 52.16
CA ALA A 133 -3.20 -6.37 51.48
C ALA A 133 -4.01 -6.81 50.27
N LYS A 134 -5.02 -6.00 49.89
CA LYS A 134 -5.83 -6.27 48.71
C LYS A 134 -4.95 -6.23 47.45
N PHE A 135 -5.00 -7.30 46.66
CA PHE A 135 -4.28 -7.39 45.39
C PHE A 135 -4.75 -6.32 44.41
N PRO A 136 -3.85 -5.57 43.73
CA PRO A 136 -4.23 -4.53 42.79
C PRO A 136 -5.08 -5.09 41.62
N ALA A 137 -6.17 -4.38 41.23
CA ALA A 137 -7.02 -4.79 40.14
C ALA A 137 -6.26 -4.79 38.79
N TYR A 138 -6.71 -5.61 37.87
CA TYR A 138 -6.21 -5.55 36.48
C TYR A 138 -6.50 -4.17 35.89
N PRO A 139 -5.48 -3.47 35.36
CA PRO A 139 -5.67 -2.11 34.88
C PRO A 139 -6.55 -2.07 33.63
N LYS A 140 -7.62 -1.26 33.66
CA LYS A 140 -8.55 -1.11 32.51
C LYS A 140 -7.82 -0.71 31.22
N SER A 141 -6.76 0.09 31.31
CA SER A 141 -5.92 0.50 30.18
C SER A 141 -5.01 -0.62 29.67
N GLY A 142 -4.83 -1.71 30.42
CA GLY A 142 -3.83 -2.74 30.16
C GLY A 142 -2.39 -2.32 30.46
N LYS A 143 -2.14 -1.06 30.87
CA LYS A 143 -0.77 -0.61 31.21
C LYS A 143 -0.32 -1.20 32.54
N LEU A 144 0.96 -1.63 32.60
CA LEU A 144 1.56 -2.07 33.85
C LEU A 144 1.64 -0.89 34.82
N THR A 145 0.90 -0.98 35.94
CA THR A 145 0.91 0.07 36.97
C THR A 145 2.09 -0.10 37.94
N ALA A 146 2.51 0.97 38.57
CA ALA A 146 3.61 0.93 39.54
C ALA A 146 3.42 -0.11 40.69
N PRO A 147 2.22 -0.27 41.29
CA PRO A 147 1.97 -1.32 42.25
C PRO A 147 2.16 -2.74 41.66
N LEU A 148 1.66 -2.99 40.48
CA LEU A 148 1.84 -4.30 39.83
C LEU A 148 3.29 -4.55 39.43
N LYS A 149 4.02 -3.53 38.97
CA LYS A 149 5.45 -3.63 38.65
C LYS A 149 6.26 -4.09 39.86
N ARG A 150 6.05 -3.45 41.03
CA ARG A 150 6.70 -3.82 42.28
C ARG A 150 6.38 -5.26 42.72
N LEU A 151 5.16 -5.74 42.47
CA LEU A 151 4.80 -7.13 42.77
C LEU A 151 5.45 -8.13 41.80
N TYR A 152 5.53 -7.83 40.54
CA TYR A 152 6.25 -8.65 39.55
C TYR A 152 7.73 -8.80 39.97
N GLU A 153 8.37 -7.69 40.31
CA GLU A 153 9.75 -7.66 40.80
C GLU A 153 9.89 -8.48 42.10
N ARG A 154 9.02 -8.25 43.08
CA ARG A 154 9.04 -8.93 44.40
C ARG A 154 8.88 -10.45 44.30
N PHE A 155 8.02 -10.92 43.39
CA PHE A 155 7.77 -12.35 43.20
C PHE A 155 8.64 -12.97 42.10
N ASN A 156 9.59 -12.22 41.55
CA ASN A 156 10.47 -12.65 40.47
C ASN A 156 9.71 -13.26 39.28
N ILE A 157 8.58 -12.66 38.91
CA ILE A 157 7.75 -13.09 37.76
C ILE A 157 7.93 -12.04 36.66
N MET A 158 8.22 -12.50 35.44
CA MET A 158 8.33 -11.60 34.30
C MET A 158 6.95 -11.25 33.72
N PRO A 159 6.60 -9.96 33.62
CA PRO A 159 5.33 -9.56 33.02
C PRO A 159 5.35 -9.81 31.50
N GLU A 160 4.30 -10.45 30.99
CA GLU A 160 4.12 -10.63 29.56
C GLU A 160 3.17 -9.61 28.98
N PHE A 161 3.49 -9.15 27.77
CA PHE A 161 2.72 -8.12 27.07
C PHE A 161 2.22 -8.64 25.71
N TYR A 162 1.12 -8.06 25.25
CA TYR A 162 0.70 -8.22 23.86
C TYR A 162 1.73 -7.53 22.95
N LYS A 163 2.00 -8.15 21.80
CA LYS A 163 2.82 -7.55 20.73
C LYS A 163 2.10 -6.39 20.09
#